data_2fd27675a739fbc4a4c0c38c41c397a3
#
_entry.id   2fd27675a739fbc4a4c0c38c41c397a3
#
_cell.length_a   1.000
_cell.length_b   1.000
_cell.length_c   1.000
_cell.angle_alpha   90.00
_cell.angle_beta   90.00
_cell.angle_gamma   90.00
#
_symmetry.space_group_name_H-M   'P 1'
#
loop_
_entity.id
_entity.type
_entity.pdbx_description
1 polymer ?
#
loop_
_entity_poly.entity_id
_entity_poly.type
_entity_poly.pdbx_seq_one_letter_code
_entity_poly.pdbx_strand_id
1 'polypeptide(L)'
;MRLHNLMKLVIGAVLAIGLGGITDARAEYPEKPITLIIPLGAGGSHDRNARVFTSVISDIIGQPIIVKLMPGASGGVGTAAASKAKADGYTLIFTHNYYDQLQKHVKKLPYNTDKDFITVGALNSGEFSVIVHADSTFKTWGDLVKFAKANPGKLKFAHSGNWGATHAPALQLFTEAGIADKIVMVPYGG
;
A
#
# COMPACT_ATOMS: atom_id res chain seq x y z
N MET A 1 4.85 -25.39 -70.95
CA MET A 1 5.90 -24.86 -70.02
C MET A 1 5.61 -23.49 -69.40
N ARG A 2 4.81 -22.61 -70.01
CA ARG A 2 4.53 -21.25 -69.49
C ARG A 2 3.51 -21.20 -68.33
N LEU A 3 2.45 -22.00 -68.36
CA LEU A 3 1.37 -22.00 -67.35
C LEU A 3 1.82 -22.46 -65.96
N HIS A 4 2.69 -23.46 -65.92
CA HIS A 4 3.23 -24.07 -64.70
C HIS A 4 4.15 -23.10 -63.93
N ASN A 5 4.87 -22.27 -64.66
CA ASN A 5 5.76 -21.26 -64.05
C ASN A 5 4.98 -20.04 -63.54
N LEU A 6 3.88 -19.69 -64.19
CA LEU A 6 3.00 -18.60 -63.73
C LEU A 6 2.31 -18.99 -62.40
N MET A 7 1.85 -20.24 -62.29
CA MET A 7 1.19 -20.76 -61.11
C MET A 7 2.15 -20.82 -59.87
N LYS A 8 3.41 -21.17 -60.10
CA LYS A 8 4.44 -21.13 -59.04
C LYS A 8 4.76 -19.70 -58.57
N LEU A 9 4.74 -18.74 -59.47
CA LEU A 9 4.97 -17.33 -59.17
C LEU A 9 3.83 -16.71 -58.33
N VAL A 10 2.59 -17.07 -58.69
CA VAL A 10 1.40 -16.61 -57.95
C VAL A 10 1.33 -17.24 -56.55
N ILE A 11 1.63 -18.53 -56.41
CA ILE A 11 1.66 -19.22 -55.11
C ILE A 11 2.79 -18.65 -54.22
N GLY A 12 3.97 -18.34 -54.78
CA GLY A 12 5.08 -17.71 -54.05
C GLY A 12 4.74 -16.29 -53.58
N ALA A 13 4.02 -15.50 -54.39
CA ALA A 13 3.59 -14.16 -54.01
C ALA A 13 2.52 -14.17 -52.90
N VAL A 14 1.58 -15.11 -52.95
CA VAL A 14 0.53 -15.25 -51.90
C VAL A 14 1.12 -15.71 -50.57
N LEU A 15 2.14 -16.63 -50.57
CA LEU A 15 2.83 -17.01 -49.38
C LEU A 15 3.70 -15.86 -48.79
N ALA A 16 4.29 -15.00 -49.61
CA ALA A 16 5.09 -13.87 -49.14
C ALA A 16 4.24 -12.77 -48.51
N ILE A 17 3.00 -12.59 -48.94
CA ILE A 17 2.04 -11.61 -48.36
C ILE A 17 1.49 -12.13 -47.03
N GLY A 18 1.36 -13.45 -46.83
CA GLY A 18 0.86 -14.06 -45.61
C GLY A 18 1.83 -14.02 -44.40
N LEU A 19 3.13 -13.81 -44.61
CA LEU A 19 4.13 -13.79 -43.56
C LEU A 19 4.51 -12.37 -43.06
N GLY A 20 3.97 -11.34 -43.68
CA GLY A 20 4.35 -9.94 -43.39
C GLY A 20 3.49 -9.20 -42.39
N GLY A 21 2.63 -9.84 -41.61
CA GLY A 21 1.62 -9.12 -40.84
C GLY A 21 1.32 -9.55 -39.41
N ILE A 22 2.17 -10.35 -38.77
CA ILE A 22 2.07 -10.58 -37.32
C ILE A 22 3.01 -9.57 -36.64
N THR A 23 2.66 -8.29 -36.67
CA THR A 23 3.09 -7.38 -35.61
C THR A 23 2.42 -7.90 -34.35
N ASP A 24 3.19 -8.39 -33.39
CA ASP A 24 2.75 -8.55 -32.02
C ASP A 24 2.18 -7.20 -31.59
N ALA A 25 0.88 -7.02 -31.75
CA ALA A 25 0.14 -5.94 -31.13
C ALA A 25 0.15 -6.25 -29.63
N ARG A 26 1.30 -6.01 -28.97
CA ARG A 26 1.34 -5.92 -27.51
C ARG A 26 0.41 -4.78 -27.18
N ALA A 27 -0.74 -5.15 -26.67
CA ALA A 27 -1.66 -4.17 -26.13
C ALA A 27 -0.89 -3.37 -25.07
N GLU A 28 -0.97 -2.04 -25.18
CA GLU A 28 -0.20 -1.12 -24.35
C GLU A 28 -0.78 -1.15 -22.93
N TYR A 29 0.03 -1.59 -21.95
CA TYR A 29 -0.35 -1.59 -20.54
C TYR A 29 -0.50 -0.13 -20.06
N PRO A 30 -1.60 0.18 -19.30
CA PRO A 30 -2.71 -0.67 -18.89
C PRO A 30 -3.89 -0.64 -19.91
N GLU A 31 -4.49 -1.80 -20.22
CA GLU A 31 -5.67 -1.94 -21.10
C GLU A 31 -7.00 -1.90 -20.35
N LYS A 32 -6.97 -2.04 -19.03
CA LYS A 32 -8.15 -2.14 -18.16
C LYS A 32 -7.89 -1.46 -16.82
N PRO A 33 -8.94 -1.17 -16.04
CA PRO A 33 -8.79 -0.55 -14.74
C PRO A 33 -7.83 -1.31 -13.81
N ILE A 34 -7.03 -0.54 -13.04
CA ILE A 34 -6.12 -1.06 -12.02
C ILE A 34 -6.82 -0.98 -10.66
N THR A 35 -6.72 -2.04 -9.85
CA THR A 35 -7.20 -2.03 -8.46
C THR A 35 -6.07 -1.60 -7.52
N LEU A 36 -6.31 -0.58 -6.70
CA LEU A 36 -5.40 -0.14 -5.65
C LEU A 36 -5.98 -0.53 -4.29
N ILE A 37 -5.44 -1.58 -3.69
CA ILE A 37 -5.84 -2.03 -2.36
C ILE A 37 -5.22 -1.11 -1.31
N ILE A 38 -6.04 -0.64 -0.36
CA ILE A 38 -5.61 0.10 0.82
C ILE A 38 -5.99 -0.73 2.04
N PRO A 39 -5.01 -1.22 2.82
CA PRO A 39 -5.26 -2.11 3.96
C PRO A 39 -5.71 -1.37 5.23
N LEU A 40 -6.23 -0.15 5.08
CA LEU A 40 -6.63 0.74 6.17
C LEU A 40 -8.05 1.27 5.97
N GLY A 41 -8.59 1.92 7.01
CA GLY A 41 -9.95 2.44 7.03
C GLY A 41 -10.16 3.67 6.15
N ALA A 42 -11.44 3.95 5.85
CA ALA A 42 -11.87 5.11 5.09
C ALA A 42 -11.55 6.42 5.81
N GLY A 43 -11.22 7.47 5.05
CA GLY A 43 -10.94 8.81 5.56
C GLY A 43 -9.58 8.97 6.24
N GLY A 44 -8.82 7.91 6.42
CA GLY A 44 -7.45 7.94 6.91
C GLY A 44 -6.47 8.56 5.91
N SER A 45 -5.21 8.75 6.32
CA SER A 45 -4.19 9.38 5.47
C SER A 45 -3.97 8.61 4.16
N HIS A 46 -3.95 7.28 4.21
CA HIS A 46 -3.77 6.45 3.02
C HIS A 46 -4.95 6.58 2.04
N ASP A 47 -6.18 6.53 2.52
CA ASP A 47 -7.35 6.70 1.67
C ASP A 47 -7.36 8.06 0.97
N ARG A 48 -7.10 9.14 1.72
CA ARG A 48 -7.02 10.50 1.14
C ARG A 48 -5.88 10.65 0.14
N ASN A 49 -4.67 10.20 0.49
CA ASN A 49 -3.52 10.27 -0.41
C ASN A 49 -3.73 9.44 -1.68
N ALA A 50 -4.30 8.23 -1.54
CA ALA A 50 -4.62 7.41 -2.70
C ALA A 50 -5.63 8.07 -3.64
N ARG A 51 -6.69 8.69 -3.11
CA ARG A 51 -7.69 9.38 -3.94
C ARG A 51 -7.10 10.58 -4.68
N VAL A 52 -6.25 11.38 -4.01
CA VAL A 52 -5.52 12.47 -4.66
C VAL A 52 -4.57 11.92 -5.74
N PHE A 53 -3.83 10.87 -5.45
CA PHE A 53 -2.94 10.24 -6.43
C PHE A 53 -3.73 9.70 -7.64
N THR A 54 -4.79 8.92 -7.38
CA THR A 54 -5.57 8.28 -8.46
C THR A 54 -6.34 9.28 -9.32
N SER A 55 -6.72 10.44 -8.78
CA SER A 55 -7.39 11.50 -9.55
C SER A 55 -6.49 12.15 -10.61
N VAL A 56 -5.17 12.08 -10.43
CA VAL A 56 -4.20 12.63 -11.38
C VAL A 56 -3.63 11.54 -12.30
N ILE A 57 -3.19 10.43 -11.71
CA ILE A 57 -2.48 9.40 -12.47
C ILE A 57 -3.38 8.67 -13.47
N SER A 58 -4.68 8.56 -13.18
CA SER A 58 -5.65 7.92 -14.08
C SER A 58 -5.72 8.59 -15.46
N ASP A 59 -5.60 9.92 -15.50
CA ASP A 59 -5.57 10.67 -16.76
C ASP A 59 -4.25 10.45 -17.52
N ILE A 60 -3.15 10.27 -16.81
CA ILE A 60 -1.81 10.06 -17.41
C ILE A 60 -1.70 8.67 -18.04
N ILE A 61 -2.21 7.63 -17.35
CA ILE A 61 -2.09 6.25 -17.83
C ILE A 61 -3.28 5.81 -18.70
N GLY A 62 -4.29 6.67 -18.87
CA GLY A 62 -5.45 6.41 -19.71
C GLY A 62 -6.44 5.36 -19.18
N GLN A 63 -6.28 4.91 -17.93
CA GLN A 63 -7.14 3.93 -17.28
C GLN A 63 -7.45 4.33 -15.84
N PRO A 64 -8.67 4.07 -15.35
CA PRO A 64 -9.01 4.39 -13.97
C PRO A 64 -8.28 3.48 -12.98
N ILE A 65 -7.85 4.07 -11.86
CA ILE A 65 -7.37 3.32 -10.70
C ILE A 65 -8.48 3.28 -9.64
N ILE A 66 -8.98 2.08 -9.35
CA ILE A 66 -10.09 1.84 -8.44
C ILE A 66 -9.54 1.60 -7.03
N VAL A 67 -9.79 2.53 -6.12
CA VAL A 67 -9.41 2.39 -4.70
C VAL A 67 -10.32 1.39 -4.01
N LYS A 68 -9.74 0.34 -3.42
CA LYS A 68 -10.43 -0.69 -2.66
C LYS A 68 -9.92 -0.73 -1.22
N LEU A 69 -10.73 -0.29 -0.28
CA LEU A 69 -10.40 -0.36 1.15
C LEU A 69 -10.62 -1.78 1.68
N MET A 70 -9.60 -2.33 2.33
CA MET A 70 -9.64 -3.66 2.95
C MET A 70 -9.00 -3.63 4.35
N PRO A 71 -9.62 -2.94 5.32
CA PRO A 71 -9.08 -2.83 6.68
C PRO A 71 -9.19 -4.14 7.44
N GLY A 72 -8.47 -4.23 8.55
CA GLY A 72 -8.52 -5.34 9.48
C GLY A 72 -7.15 -5.91 9.82
N ALA A 73 -7.02 -6.48 11.02
CA ALA A 73 -5.79 -7.08 11.54
C ALA A 73 -4.56 -6.16 11.43
N SER A 74 -4.74 -4.84 11.68
CA SER A 74 -3.71 -3.81 11.49
C SER A 74 -3.15 -3.80 10.07
N GLY A 75 -4.01 -3.92 9.05
CA GLY A 75 -3.63 -3.96 7.63
C GLY A 75 -3.40 -5.36 7.06
N GLY A 76 -3.31 -6.39 7.90
CA GLY A 76 -3.01 -7.76 7.47
C GLY A 76 -4.02 -8.36 6.50
N VAL A 77 -5.31 -7.97 6.58
CA VAL A 77 -6.37 -8.47 5.68
C VAL A 77 -6.12 -8.01 4.25
N GLY A 78 -5.96 -6.70 4.04
CA GLY A 78 -5.72 -6.14 2.70
C GLY A 78 -4.38 -6.58 2.11
N THR A 79 -3.33 -6.66 2.94
CA THR A 79 -2.01 -7.13 2.50
C THR A 79 -2.06 -8.60 2.08
N ALA A 80 -2.76 -9.47 2.83
CA ALA A 80 -2.95 -10.86 2.45
C ALA A 80 -3.81 -11.04 1.18
N ALA A 81 -4.75 -10.14 0.92
CA ALA A 81 -5.51 -10.15 -0.32
C ALA A 81 -4.63 -9.75 -1.52
N ALA A 82 -3.79 -8.72 -1.34
CA ALA A 82 -2.86 -8.28 -2.38
C ALA A 82 -1.80 -9.34 -2.71
N SER A 83 -1.25 -10.05 -1.71
CA SER A 83 -0.24 -11.10 -1.93
C SER A 83 -0.75 -12.29 -2.74
N LYS A 84 -2.07 -12.51 -2.77
CA LYS A 84 -2.71 -13.59 -3.54
C LYS A 84 -3.20 -13.16 -4.91
N ALA A 85 -3.09 -11.87 -5.23
CA ALA A 85 -3.50 -11.35 -6.53
C ALA A 85 -2.52 -11.80 -7.62
N LYS A 86 -2.96 -11.74 -8.88
CA LYS A 86 -2.06 -12.01 -10.02
C LYS A 86 -0.99 -10.92 -10.09
N ALA A 87 0.24 -11.31 -10.35
CA ALA A 87 1.39 -10.40 -10.54
C ALA A 87 1.44 -9.87 -11.98
N ASP A 88 0.32 -9.31 -12.45
CA ASP A 88 0.15 -8.80 -13.82
C ASP A 88 0.09 -7.26 -13.89
N GLY A 89 0.35 -6.58 -12.78
CA GLY A 89 0.31 -5.12 -12.69
C GLY A 89 -1.07 -4.51 -12.46
N TYR A 90 -2.16 -5.30 -12.50
CA TYR A 90 -3.53 -4.77 -12.32
C TYR A 90 -4.06 -4.79 -10.89
N THR A 91 -3.26 -5.30 -9.95
CA THR A 91 -3.54 -5.18 -8.53
C THR A 91 -2.32 -4.61 -7.83
N LEU A 92 -2.48 -3.43 -7.27
CA LEU A 92 -1.47 -2.73 -6.49
C LEU A 92 -1.93 -2.64 -5.04
N ILE A 93 -0.98 -2.48 -4.13
CA ILE A 93 -1.26 -2.15 -2.73
C ILE A 93 -0.57 -0.84 -2.37
N PHE A 94 -1.30 0.07 -1.72
CA PHE A 94 -0.73 1.27 -1.12
C PHE A 94 -0.68 1.09 0.40
N THR A 95 0.51 0.90 0.89
CA THR A 95 0.80 0.60 2.29
C THR A 95 1.99 1.44 2.79
N HIS A 96 2.49 1.16 3.95
CA HIS A 96 3.66 1.82 4.51
C HIS A 96 4.66 0.77 5.05
N ASN A 97 5.91 1.20 5.18
CA ASN A 97 7.05 0.35 5.53
C ASN A 97 6.91 -0.43 6.86
N TYR A 98 6.14 0.07 7.84
CA TYR A 98 5.96 -0.64 9.11
C TYR A 98 5.25 -1.98 8.96
N TYR A 99 4.27 -2.11 8.05
CA TYR A 99 3.63 -3.40 7.78
C TYR A 99 4.61 -4.40 7.19
N ASP A 100 5.42 -3.94 6.27
CA ASP A 100 6.32 -4.80 5.52
C ASP A 100 7.53 -5.23 6.34
N GLN A 101 8.00 -4.35 7.22
CA GLN A 101 9.25 -4.56 7.95
C GLN A 101 9.06 -5.05 9.38
N LEU A 102 8.07 -4.57 10.14
CA LEU A 102 7.94 -4.87 11.56
C LEU A 102 7.00 -6.04 11.87
N GLN A 103 5.86 -6.15 11.19
CA GLN A 103 4.86 -7.14 11.56
C GLN A 103 5.36 -8.59 11.44
N LYS A 104 6.23 -8.87 10.46
CA LYS A 104 6.84 -10.19 10.27
C LYS A 104 7.68 -10.67 11.45
N HIS A 105 8.19 -9.74 12.29
CA HIS A 105 9.01 -10.05 13.44
C HIS A 105 8.20 -10.27 14.74
N VAL A 106 6.94 -9.87 14.74
CA VAL A 106 6.10 -9.90 15.95
C VAL A 106 4.90 -10.84 15.85
N LYS A 107 4.57 -11.31 14.65
CA LYS A 107 3.48 -12.27 14.42
C LYS A 107 3.70 -13.09 13.14
N LYS A 108 3.08 -14.28 13.11
CA LYS A 108 3.03 -15.10 11.89
C LYS A 108 2.07 -14.45 10.90
N LEU A 109 2.56 -14.13 9.71
CA LEU A 109 1.77 -13.55 8.62
C LEU A 109 1.36 -14.62 7.61
N PRO A 110 0.19 -14.50 6.96
CA PRO A 110 -0.25 -15.39 5.88
C PRO A 110 0.37 -15.04 4.51
N TYR A 111 1.40 -14.19 4.49
CA TYR A 111 2.14 -13.73 3.32
C TYR A 111 3.60 -13.47 3.68
N ASN A 112 4.46 -13.37 2.67
CA ASN A 112 5.86 -13.03 2.82
C ASN A 112 6.15 -11.67 2.17
N THR A 113 6.43 -10.65 2.96
CA THR A 113 6.65 -9.28 2.49
C THR A 113 7.85 -9.14 1.55
N ASP A 114 8.85 -9.99 1.69
CA ASP A 114 10.09 -9.91 0.91
C ASP A 114 9.98 -10.64 -0.45
N LYS A 115 8.99 -11.56 -0.59
CA LYS A 115 8.86 -12.44 -1.77
C LYS A 115 7.59 -12.18 -2.57
N ASP A 116 6.49 -11.80 -1.90
CA ASP A 116 5.17 -11.70 -2.51
C ASP A 116 4.91 -10.32 -3.12
N PHE A 117 5.81 -9.34 -2.91
CA PHE A 117 5.64 -7.98 -3.37
C PHE A 117 6.90 -7.43 -4.06
N ILE A 118 6.66 -6.57 -5.05
CA ILE A 118 7.68 -5.74 -5.68
C ILE A 118 7.32 -4.28 -5.42
N THR A 119 8.25 -3.51 -4.86
CA THR A 119 8.07 -2.08 -4.64
C THR A 119 8.11 -1.34 -5.96
N VAL A 120 7.03 -0.64 -6.30
CA VAL A 120 6.92 0.18 -7.52
C VAL A 120 7.45 1.59 -7.28
N GLY A 121 7.14 2.18 -6.12
CA GLY A 121 7.60 3.52 -5.77
C GLY A 121 7.04 4.00 -4.43
N ALA A 122 7.55 5.13 -3.96
CA ALA A 122 7.04 5.83 -2.80
C ALA A 122 6.20 7.03 -3.24
N LEU A 123 4.96 7.14 -2.72
CA LEU A 123 4.07 8.24 -3.06
C LEU A 123 4.33 9.47 -2.18
N ASN A 124 4.58 9.26 -0.89
CA ASN A 124 4.89 10.31 0.07
C ASN A 124 5.67 9.79 1.26
N SER A 125 6.18 10.70 2.06
CA SER A 125 6.69 10.45 3.40
C SER A 125 6.06 11.46 4.36
N GLY A 126 5.98 11.12 5.64
CA GLY A 126 5.43 11.99 6.66
C GLY A 126 6.07 11.72 8.02
N GLU A 127 6.07 12.73 8.84
CA GLU A 127 6.53 12.64 10.23
C GLU A 127 5.39 12.20 11.14
N PHE A 128 5.73 11.51 12.21
CA PHE A 128 4.78 11.17 13.27
C PHE A 128 4.86 12.20 14.40
N SER A 129 3.69 12.64 14.86
CA SER A 129 3.60 13.57 15.96
C SER A 129 2.69 13.02 17.06
N VAL A 130 3.06 13.27 18.30
CA VAL A 130 2.16 13.07 19.44
C VAL A 130 1.34 14.36 19.59
N ILE A 131 0.04 14.22 19.47
CA ILE A 131 -0.90 15.37 19.57
C ILE A 131 -1.82 15.20 20.78
N VAL A 132 -2.21 16.31 21.35
CA VAL A 132 -3.21 16.41 22.42
C VAL A 132 -4.26 17.44 22.05
N HIS A 133 -5.41 17.43 22.72
CA HIS A 133 -6.42 18.47 22.51
C HIS A 133 -5.85 19.86 22.85
N ALA A 134 -6.31 20.91 22.14
CA ALA A 134 -5.82 22.27 22.34
C ALA A 134 -5.99 22.78 23.79
N ASP A 135 -7.09 22.38 24.43
CA ASP A 135 -7.38 22.71 25.84
C ASP A 135 -6.71 21.77 26.84
N SER A 136 -5.86 20.86 26.40
CA SER A 136 -5.13 19.98 27.29
C SER A 136 -4.23 20.76 28.24
N THR A 137 -4.08 20.26 29.45
CA THR A 137 -3.12 20.78 30.44
C THR A 137 -1.66 20.49 30.04
N PHE A 138 -1.44 19.52 29.12
CA PHE A 138 -0.11 19.23 28.59
C PHE A 138 0.25 20.25 27.51
N LYS A 139 1.19 21.13 27.80
CA LYS A 139 1.69 22.13 26.84
C LYS A 139 3.05 21.72 26.26
N THR A 140 3.73 20.81 26.92
CA THR A 140 5.05 20.28 26.52
C THR A 140 5.08 18.76 26.63
N TRP A 141 6.04 18.13 25.96
CA TRP A 141 6.35 16.70 26.14
C TRP A 141 6.68 16.38 27.60
N GLY A 142 7.42 17.26 28.28
CA GLY A 142 7.77 17.12 29.69
C GLY A 142 6.55 17.03 30.61
N ASP A 143 5.49 17.81 30.35
CA ASP A 143 4.26 17.77 31.14
C ASP A 143 3.57 16.42 31.01
N LEU A 144 3.51 15.86 29.79
CA LEU A 144 2.93 14.56 29.52
C LEU A 144 3.71 13.45 30.25
N VAL A 145 5.05 13.46 30.15
CA VAL A 145 5.92 12.49 30.81
C VAL A 145 5.78 12.57 32.34
N LYS A 146 5.78 13.76 32.89
CA LYS A 146 5.59 14.00 34.34
C LYS A 146 4.24 13.47 34.82
N PHE A 147 3.17 13.75 34.07
CA PHE A 147 1.83 13.26 34.38
C PHE A 147 1.76 11.74 34.34
N ALA A 148 2.28 11.10 33.28
CA ALA A 148 2.28 9.66 33.12
C ALA A 148 3.03 8.97 34.27
N LYS A 149 4.17 9.52 34.70
CA LYS A 149 4.94 9.01 35.83
C LYS A 149 4.21 9.13 37.18
N ALA A 150 3.50 10.23 37.38
CA ALA A 150 2.72 10.47 38.59
C ALA A 150 1.38 9.72 38.64
N ASN A 151 0.84 9.34 37.50
CA ASN A 151 -0.49 8.75 37.34
C ASN A 151 -0.48 7.51 36.42
N PRO A 152 0.17 6.41 36.78
CA PRO A 152 0.26 5.22 35.96
C PRO A 152 -1.14 4.70 35.54
N GLY A 153 -1.30 4.39 34.24
CA GLY A 153 -2.55 3.86 33.67
C GLY A 153 -3.67 4.89 33.44
N LYS A 154 -3.45 6.17 33.77
CA LYS A 154 -4.45 7.23 33.55
C LYS A 154 -4.35 7.88 32.17
N LEU A 155 -3.17 7.89 31.57
CA LEU A 155 -2.96 8.42 30.23
C LEU A 155 -3.30 7.33 29.20
N LYS A 156 -4.16 7.68 28.25
CA LYS A 156 -4.52 6.81 27.12
C LYS A 156 -3.93 7.39 25.84
N PHE A 157 -3.30 6.54 25.04
CA PHE A 157 -2.75 6.90 23.73
C PHE A 157 -3.45 6.10 22.62
N ALA A 158 -4.11 6.81 21.73
CA ALA A 158 -4.77 6.22 20.57
C ALA A 158 -3.76 6.02 19.42
N HIS A 159 -3.85 4.86 18.75
CA HIS A 159 -2.99 4.54 17.62
C HIS A 159 -3.72 3.69 16.57
N SER A 160 -3.17 3.58 15.37
CA SER A 160 -3.79 2.94 14.19
C SER A 160 -3.76 1.42 14.18
N GLY A 161 -3.65 0.77 15.32
CA GLY A 161 -3.59 -0.69 15.45
C GLY A 161 -2.22 -1.19 15.92
N ASN A 162 -2.24 -2.37 16.55
CA ASN A 162 -1.05 -2.96 17.18
C ASN A 162 0.02 -3.26 16.12
N TRP A 163 1.25 -2.83 16.41
CA TRP A 163 2.43 -2.95 15.53
C TRP A 163 2.26 -2.25 14.17
N GLY A 164 1.31 -1.31 14.10
CA GLY A 164 1.13 -0.42 12.95
C GLY A 164 2.04 0.81 13.03
N ALA A 165 1.89 1.67 12.02
CA ALA A 165 2.74 2.84 11.78
C ALA A 165 2.83 3.82 12.96
N THR A 166 1.77 3.98 13.73
CA THR A 166 1.74 4.93 14.85
C THR A 166 2.00 4.24 16.20
N HIS A 167 1.83 2.91 16.29
CA HIS A 167 2.08 2.17 17.52
C HIS A 167 3.58 1.99 17.81
N ALA A 168 4.32 1.46 16.84
CA ALA A 168 5.72 1.13 17.06
C ALA A 168 6.60 2.35 17.39
N PRO A 169 6.52 3.49 16.65
CA PRO A 169 7.25 4.70 17.01
C PRO A 169 6.83 5.29 18.36
N ALA A 170 5.53 5.25 18.68
CA ALA A 170 5.05 5.71 19.98
C ALA A 170 5.56 4.85 21.11
N LEU A 171 5.56 3.51 20.96
CA LEU A 171 6.09 2.59 21.94
C LEU A 171 7.58 2.83 22.18
N GLN A 172 8.36 3.04 21.12
CA GLN A 172 9.77 3.40 21.24
C GLN A 172 9.95 4.70 22.02
N LEU A 173 9.25 5.76 21.63
CA LEU A 173 9.31 7.07 22.29
C LEU A 173 8.96 6.98 23.78
N PHE A 174 7.89 6.24 24.13
CA PHE A 174 7.47 6.06 25.52
C PHE A 174 8.43 5.19 26.32
N THR A 175 9.08 4.22 25.67
CA THR A 175 10.12 3.39 26.30
C THR A 175 11.36 4.23 26.65
N GLU A 176 11.82 5.05 25.71
CA GLU A 176 12.95 5.97 25.93
C GLU A 176 12.66 7.01 27.02
N ALA A 177 11.39 7.46 27.12
CA ALA A 177 10.96 8.35 28.20
C ALA A 177 10.72 7.66 29.56
N GLY A 178 10.79 6.31 29.61
CA GLY A 178 10.52 5.52 30.82
C GLY A 178 9.06 5.56 31.29
N ILE A 179 8.10 5.59 30.32
CA ILE A 179 6.66 5.68 30.60
C ILE A 179 5.82 4.66 29.81
N ALA A 180 6.42 3.76 29.05
CA ALA A 180 5.70 2.79 28.22
C ALA A 180 4.75 1.89 29.04
N ASP A 181 5.17 1.47 30.22
CA ASP A 181 4.39 0.67 31.19
C ASP A 181 3.32 1.47 31.94
N LYS A 182 3.30 2.80 31.78
CA LYS A 182 2.41 3.73 32.49
C LYS A 182 1.28 4.28 31.62
N ILE A 183 1.32 3.99 30.31
CA ILE A 183 0.35 4.47 29.31
C ILE A 183 -0.53 3.31 28.84
N VAL A 184 -1.84 3.54 28.76
CA VAL A 184 -2.77 2.61 28.15
C VAL A 184 -2.80 2.84 26.65
N MET A 185 -2.25 1.91 25.87
CA MET A 185 -2.28 1.92 24.41
C MET A 185 -3.66 1.47 23.92
N VAL A 186 -4.33 2.30 23.10
CA VAL A 186 -5.70 2.06 22.62
C VAL A 186 -5.67 1.94 21.08
N PRO A 187 -5.86 0.73 20.52
CA PRO A 187 -5.86 0.55 19.08
C PRO A 187 -7.20 0.99 18.46
N TYR A 188 -7.11 1.72 17.36
CA TYR A 188 -8.21 2.07 16.45
C TYR A 188 -7.95 1.47 15.06
N GLY A 189 -8.97 1.45 14.20
CA GLY A 189 -8.90 0.80 12.88
C GLY A 189 -8.07 1.50 11.79
N GLY A 190 -7.40 2.59 12.12
CA GLY A 190 -6.51 3.33 11.20
C GLY A 190 -7.17 4.47 10.48
#